data_95c2ae57c14d1193700251f306242b97
#
_entry.id   95c2ae57c14d1193700251f306242b97
#
_cell.length_a   1.000
_cell.length_b   1.000
_cell.length_c   1.000
_cell.angle_alpha   90.00
_cell.angle_beta   90.00
_cell.angle_gamma   90.00
#
_symmetry.space_group_name_H-M   'P 1'
#
loop_
_entity.id
_entity.type
_entity.pdbx_description
1 polymer ?
#
loop_
_entity_poly.entity_id
_entity_poly.type
_entity_poly.pdbx_seq_one_letter_code
_entity_poly.pdbx_strand_id
1 'polypeptide(L)'
;MLYPRLLLLSLLFLLSSGAIASDHADPIDLDATTQEPNITGLFFYPEGDNMIVVFNVRRSLTAAPPYNFAPYEYTVNFDLHSKLKFDNEEDRARYGGTIVSPETIEADASVTIHLNDDASLKDKTIKGLKNSESIVLYTGVRDDPFIFPRFFNVNVVTMVMKIPLTSFPENQQDFLLWGTSKSVEDGKQIDHVGRSNRTQLGRFDILNTVHPSQHVALIKEKAESRKKVQDFFLACIPALAQLNQLSGLLIRHYDMVPDVMIYTNRFAPGFPNGRRLADDVALLTCNQGDCPLQENAFIDTEQWPRSTVNDKPLLNEFPYLAEPWPARPQTPPPSCWPYILKFVVIPVLILLGIIVGLVIWCRKRCHRHNHG
;
A
#
# COMPACT_ATOMS: atom_id res chain seq x y z
N MET A 1 -23.30 -26.36 1.30
CA MET A 1 -22.61 -25.44 0.36
C MET A 1 -21.72 -24.38 1.06
N LEU A 2 -21.49 -24.47 2.37
CA LEU A 2 -20.62 -23.51 3.12
C LEU A 2 -19.12 -23.87 3.11
N TYR A 3 -18.80 -25.16 3.02
CA TYR A 3 -17.43 -25.67 3.17
C TYR A 3 -16.40 -25.23 2.09
N PRO A 4 -16.74 -25.14 0.77
CA PRO A 4 -15.76 -24.72 -0.22
C PRO A 4 -15.42 -23.23 -0.12
N ARG A 5 -16.32 -22.39 0.39
CA ARG A 5 -16.04 -20.96 0.61
C ARG A 5 -15.09 -20.73 1.77
N LEU A 6 -15.21 -21.52 2.84
CA LEU A 6 -14.31 -21.47 4.00
C LEU A 6 -12.89 -21.96 3.63
N LEU A 7 -12.79 -22.99 2.79
CA LEU A 7 -11.47 -23.49 2.32
C LEU A 7 -10.77 -22.49 1.38
N LEU A 8 -11.54 -21.80 0.54
CA LEU A 8 -11.01 -20.77 -0.36
C LEU A 8 -10.59 -19.51 0.40
N LEU A 9 -11.37 -19.10 1.40
CA LEU A 9 -11.00 -18.02 2.33
C LEU A 9 -9.72 -18.36 3.09
N SER A 10 -9.56 -19.59 3.59
CA SER A 10 -8.36 -20.00 4.30
C SER A 10 -7.11 -20.07 3.40
N LEU A 11 -7.27 -20.41 2.11
CA LEU A 11 -6.17 -20.39 1.13
C LEU A 11 -5.76 -18.97 0.75
N LEU A 12 -6.71 -18.04 0.64
CA LEU A 12 -6.44 -16.60 0.45
C LEU A 12 -5.75 -15.99 1.67
N PHE A 13 -6.08 -16.44 2.87
CA PHE A 13 -5.42 -16.02 4.12
C PHE A 13 -3.95 -16.42 4.21
N LEU A 14 -3.57 -17.55 3.62
CA LEU A 14 -2.17 -18.02 3.60
C LEU A 14 -1.29 -17.21 2.64
N LEU A 15 -1.90 -16.50 1.69
CA LEU A 15 -1.20 -15.67 0.71
C LEU A 15 -1.09 -14.19 1.12
N SER A 16 -1.76 -13.77 2.19
CA SER A 16 -1.82 -12.36 2.64
C SER A 16 -0.98 -12.05 3.88
N SER A 17 -0.19 -12.97 4.37
CA SER A 17 0.53 -12.82 5.66
C SER A 17 1.77 -11.92 5.64
N GLY A 18 2.01 -11.14 4.57
CA GLY A 18 3.18 -10.28 4.42
C GLY A 18 2.91 -8.77 4.32
N ALA A 19 1.69 -8.33 4.06
CA ALA A 19 1.43 -6.90 3.85
C ALA A 19 1.26 -6.16 5.20
N ILE A 20 2.30 -5.47 5.65
CA ILE A 20 2.29 -4.63 6.86
C ILE A 20 2.13 -3.14 6.50
N ALA A 21 2.26 -2.77 5.22
CA ALA A 21 2.20 -1.40 4.73
C ALA A 21 0.81 -0.75 4.87
N SER A 22 0.77 0.58 5.05
CA SER A 22 -0.49 1.34 5.14
C SER A 22 -1.00 1.81 3.78
N ASP A 23 -0.14 2.37 2.95
CA ASP A 23 -0.53 2.95 1.67
C ASP A 23 -0.38 2.00 0.48
N HIS A 24 0.50 1.04 0.58
CA HIS A 24 0.80 0.04 -0.46
C HIS A 24 1.37 -1.24 0.16
N ALA A 25 1.63 -2.26 -0.64
CA ALA A 25 2.33 -3.45 -0.18
C ALA A 25 3.82 -3.14 0.04
N ASP A 26 4.39 -3.67 1.12
CA ASP A 26 5.82 -3.54 1.40
C ASP A 26 6.65 -4.11 0.25
N PRO A 27 7.82 -3.53 -0.07
CA PRO A 27 8.75 -4.12 -1.02
C PRO A 27 9.12 -5.55 -0.61
N ILE A 28 9.14 -6.47 -1.58
CA ILE A 28 9.36 -7.91 -1.35
C ILE A 28 10.72 -8.18 -0.68
N ASP A 29 11.70 -7.35 -0.97
CA ASP A 29 13.08 -7.51 -0.49
C ASP A 29 13.30 -6.92 0.92
N LEU A 30 12.31 -6.26 1.52
CA LEU A 30 12.40 -5.74 2.88
C LEU A 30 12.01 -6.81 3.89
N ASP A 31 12.91 -7.08 4.80
CA ASP A 31 12.63 -7.94 5.95
C ASP A 31 12.13 -7.13 7.17
N ALA A 32 11.72 -7.84 8.22
CA ALA A 32 11.22 -7.20 9.45
C ALA A 32 12.28 -6.36 10.19
N THR A 33 13.55 -6.45 9.83
CA THR A 33 14.66 -5.72 10.47
C THR A 33 15.09 -4.49 9.66
N THR A 34 14.68 -4.39 8.40
CA THR A 34 15.07 -3.31 7.47
C THR A 34 13.83 -2.52 7.06
N GLN A 35 13.28 -1.75 7.99
CA GLN A 35 12.02 -1.02 7.78
C GLN A 35 12.22 0.47 7.46
N GLU A 36 13.41 1.01 7.57
CA GLU A 36 13.69 2.43 7.38
C GLU A 36 13.32 2.94 5.98
N PRO A 37 13.62 2.22 4.87
CA PRO A 37 13.24 2.69 3.54
C PRO A 37 11.77 2.44 3.18
N ASN A 38 11.00 1.73 4.02
CA ASN A 38 9.60 1.41 3.77
C ASN A 38 8.74 2.66 3.90
N ILE A 39 8.08 3.05 2.81
CA ILE A 39 7.17 4.20 2.76
C ILE A 39 5.80 3.75 3.28
N THR A 40 5.23 4.51 4.19
CA THR A 40 4.01 4.12 4.89
C THR A 40 2.85 5.08 4.64
N GLY A 41 3.10 6.25 4.04
CA GLY A 41 2.05 7.18 3.70
C GLY A 41 2.51 8.39 2.91
N LEU A 42 1.67 8.84 1.97
CA LEU A 42 1.83 10.09 1.24
C LEU A 42 0.51 10.86 1.29
N PHE A 43 0.59 12.12 1.71
CA PHE A 43 -0.56 13.04 1.77
C PHE A 43 -0.19 14.34 1.06
N PHE A 44 -1.17 14.91 0.35
CA PHE A 44 -1.00 16.18 -0.35
C PHE A 44 -2.31 16.94 -0.42
N TYR A 45 -2.32 18.13 0.15
CA TYR A 45 -3.51 18.95 0.22
C TYR A 45 -3.17 20.44 0.44
N PRO A 46 -4.03 21.38 0.04
CA PRO A 46 -3.85 22.79 0.29
C PRO A 46 -4.21 23.18 1.74
N GLU A 47 -3.45 24.12 2.30
CA GLU A 47 -3.73 24.77 3.59
C GLU A 47 -3.38 26.26 3.49
N GLY A 48 -4.40 27.13 3.39
CA GLY A 48 -4.23 28.54 3.09
C GLY A 48 -3.46 28.76 1.78
N ASP A 49 -2.40 29.56 1.82
CA ASP A 49 -1.53 29.83 0.67
C ASP A 49 -0.41 28.80 0.48
N ASN A 50 -0.56 27.62 1.05
CA ASN A 50 0.47 26.59 0.99
C ASN A 50 -0.09 25.25 0.51
N MET A 51 0.77 24.44 -0.09
CA MET A 51 0.56 23.00 -0.24
C MET A 51 1.27 22.28 0.90
N ILE A 52 0.57 21.35 1.52
CA ILE A 52 1.12 20.49 2.56
C ILE A 52 1.42 19.12 1.94
N VAL A 53 2.65 18.66 2.15
CA VAL A 53 3.04 17.28 1.88
C VAL A 53 3.35 16.62 3.22
N VAL A 54 2.77 15.44 3.47
CA VAL A 54 3.18 14.57 4.56
C VAL A 54 3.68 13.27 3.96
N PHE A 55 4.94 12.96 4.22
CA PHE A 55 5.60 11.78 3.70
C PHE A 55 6.11 10.93 4.87
N ASN A 56 5.50 9.77 5.05
CA ASN A 56 5.72 8.89 6.19
C ASN A 56 6.52 7.66 5.79
N VAL A 57 7.46 7.29 6.64
CA VAL A 57 8.28 6.08 6.48
C VAL A 57 8.35 5.31 7.80
N ARG A 58 8.75 4.06 7.74
CA ARG A 58 9.03 3.21 8.90
C ARG A 58 7.90 3.20 9.94
N ARG A 59 6.88 2.40 9.69
CA ARG A 59 5.77 2.19 10.63
C ARG A 59 6.17 1.26 11.79
N SER A 60 5.27 1.23 12.79
CA SER A 60 5.40 0.41 13.99
C SER A 60 6.65 0.75 14.79
N LEU A 61 6.97 2.04 14.84
CA LEU A 61 8.10 2.55 15.57
C LEU A 61 7.79 2.54 17.07
N THR A 62 8.05 1.41 17.71
CA THR A 62 7.81 1.22 19.14
C THR A 62 9.07 1.39 19.97
N ALA A 63 10.25 1.29 19.35
CA ALA A 63 11.54 1.48 19.99
C ALA A 63 12.00 2.94 19.94
N ALA A 64 12.75 3.36 20.95
CA ALA A 64 13.46 4.63 20.91
C ALA A 64 14.64 4.57 19.91
N PRO A 65 15.11 5.73 19.41
CA PRO A 65 16.32 5.77 18.58
C PRO A 65 17.53 5.21 19.35
N PRO A 66 18.63 4.82 18.66
CA PRO A 66 18.90 5.10 17.26
C PRO A 66 18.21 4.14 16.31
N TYR A 67 17.84 4.66 15.11
CA TYR A 67 17.37 3.91 13.97
C TYR A 67 18.51 3.72 12.96
N ASN A 68 18.23 3.34 11.71
CA ASN A 68 19.25 3.19 10.67
C ASN A 68 18.83 3.93 9.40
N PHE A 69 18.68 5.25 9.46
CA PHE A 69 18.26 6.07 8.32
C PHE A 69 19.42 6.51 7.41
N ALA A 70 20.65 6.55 7.91
CA ALA A 70 21.80 7.05 7.18
C ALA A 70 22.04 6.40 5.80
N PRO A 71 21.72 5.11 5.53
CA PRO A 71 21.87 4.49 4.22
C PRO A 71 20.84 4.92 3.18
N TYR A 72 19.81 5.71 3.54
CA TYR A 72 18.66 5.96 2.68
C TYR A 72 18.44 7.43 2.40
N GLU A 73 17.91 7.71 1.21
CA GLU A 73 17.36 9.01 0.82
C GLU A 73 15.87 8.90 0.53
N TYR A 74 15.13 9.95 0.83
CA TYR A 74 13.69 10.05 0.66
C TYR A 74 13.37 11.22 -0.24
N THR A 75 12.64 10.98 -1.33
CA THR A 75 12.35 12.03 -2.29
C THR A 75 10.85 12.12 -2.57
N VAL A 76 10.30 13.30 -2.45
CA VAL A 76 8.98 13.64 -3.01
C VAL A 76 9.21 14.31 -4.35
N ASN A 77 8.61 13.74 -5.39
CA ASN A 77 8.72 14.19 -6.77
C ASN A 77 7.41 14.83 -7.22
N PHE A 78 7.49 15.85 -8.06
CA PHE A 78 6.36 16.55 -8.66
C PHE A 78 6.54 16.60 -10.17
N ASP A 79 5.52 16.17 -10.90
CA ASP A 79 5.34 16.47 -12.33
C ASP A 79 4.30 17.59 -12.43
N LEU A 80 4.71 18.70 -12.99
CA LEU A 80 3.93 19.94 -13.07
C LEU A 80 3.48 20.26 -14.51
N HIS A 81 3.84 19.41 -15.47
CA HIS A 81 3.58 19.63 -16.90
C HIS A 81 2.69 18.57 -17.54
N SER A 82 2.49 17.43 -16.90
CA SER A 82 1.62 16.37 -17.39
C SER A 82 0.18 16.86 -17.57
N LYS A 83 -0.42 16.50 -18.70
CA LYS A 83 -1.80 16.89 -19.04
C LYS A 83 -2.80 15.95 -18.40
N LEU A 84 -3.76 16.52 -17.67
CA LEU A 84 -4.86 15.80 -17.06
C LEU A 84 -6.16 16.08 -17.83
N LYS A 85 -7.03 15.05 -17.89
CA LYS A 85 -8.43 15.15 -18.31
C LYS A 85 -9.36 14.76 -17.18
N PHE A 86 -10.54 15.36 -17.16
CA PHE A 86 -11.54 15.19 -16.11
C PHE A 86 -12.94 14.89 -16.66
N ASP A 87 -13.03 14.58 -17.94
CA ASP A 87 -14.25 14.23 -18.66
C ASP A 87 -14.73 12.80 -18.39
N ASN A 88 -13.84 11.90 -17.95
CA ASN A 88 -14.18 10.58 -17.48
C ASN A 88 -14.52 10.61 -16.00
N GLU A 89 -15.80 10.42 -15.66
CA GLU A 89 -16.29 10.44 -14.27
C GLU A 89 -15.75 9.29 -13.42
N GLU A 90 -15.55 8.11 -14.01
CA GLU A 90 -15.01 6.93 -13.32
C GLU A 90 -13.54 7.17 -12.95
N ASP A 91 -12.73 7.62 -13.91
CA ASP A 91 -11.32 7.94 -13.63
C ASP A 91 -11.20 9.06 -12.60
N ARG A 92 -12.05 10.08 -12.68
CA ARG A 92 -12.07 11.17 -11.70
C ARG A 92 -12.40 10.68 -10.30
N ALA A 93 -13.40 9.81 -10.18
CA ALA A 93 -13.83 9.25 -8.89
C ALA A 93 -12.79 8.30 -8.30
N ARG A 94 -12.09 7.52 -9.13
CA ARG A 94 -11.14 6.50 -8.66
C ARG A 94 -9.71 7.02 -8.53
N TYR A 95 -9.29 7.90 -9.44
CA TYR A 95 -7.88 8.26 -9.61
C TYR A 95 -7.61 9.76 -9.48
N GLY A 96 -8.65 10.57 -9.34
CA GLY A 96 -8.54 12.04 -9.33
C GLY A 96 -8.54 12.65 -10.73
N GLY A 97 -8.50 11.85 -11.80
CA GLY A 97 -8.48 12.25 -13.20
C GLY A 97 -7.77 11.24 -14.09
N THR A 98 -7.71 11.54 -15.40
CA THR A 98 -7.01 10.73 -16.40
C THR A 98 -5.72 11.42 -16.83
N ILE A 99 -4.58 10.74 -16.72
CA ILE A 99 -3.29 11.21 -17.25
C ILE A 99 -3.23 10.89 -18.74
N VAL A 100 -3.03 11.92 -19.59
CA VAL A 100 -3.12 11.80 -21.06
C VAL A 100 -2.03 10.91 -21.62
N SER A 101 -0.79 11.09 -21.15
CA SER A 101 0.42 10.40 -21.65
C SER A 101 1.26 9.92 -20.47
N PRO A 102 0.86 8.84 -19.79
CA PRO A 102 1.56 8.39 -18.58
C PRO A 102 3.03 8.02 -18.82
N GLU A 103 3.41 7.70 -20.05
CA GLU A 103 4.80 7.40 -20.44
C GLU A 103 5.70 8.65 -20.45
N THR A 104 5.13 9.85 -20.40
CA THR A 104 5.87 11.12 -20.35
C THR A 104 6.01 11.71 -18.95
N ILE A 105 5.53 11.01 -17.93
CA ILE A 105 5.69 11.48 -16.54
C ILE A 105 7.16 11.66 -16.22
N GLU A 106 7.52 12.86 -15.73
CA GLU A 106 8.87 13.24 -15.35
C GLU A 106 8.85 14.15 -14.11
N ALA A 107 9.89 14.10 -13.30
CA ALA A 107 9.99 14.96 -12.13
C ALA A 107 10.53 16.35 -12.51
N ASP A 108 9.64 17.34 -12.63
CA ASP A 108 10.01 18.76 -12.86
C ASP A 108 10.55 19.40 -11.58
N ALA A 109 10.06 18.97 -10.45
CA ALA A 109 10.50 19.45 -9.14
C ALA A 109 10.62 18.29 -8.14
N SER A 110 11.50 18.44 -7.16
CA SER A 110 11.67 17.42 -6.11
C SER A 110 12.22 18.01 -4.82
N VAL A 111 11.88 17.33 -3.72
CA VAL A 111 12.47 17.55 -2.40
C VAL A 111 13.06 16.24 -1.92
N THR A 112 14.39 16.16 -1.88
CA THR A 112 15.14 15.01 -1.36
C THR A 112 15.61 15.30 0.07
N ILE A 113 15.43 14.34 0.97
CA ILE A 113 15.64 14.46 2.39
C ILE A 113 16.53 13.31 2.87
N HIS A 114 17.54 13.63 3.65
CA HIS A 114 18.33 12.67 4.43
C HIS A 114 18.06 12.87 5.91
N LEU A 115 17.94 11.78 6.64
CA LEU A 115 17.68 11.78 8.07
C LEU A 115 18.89 11.28 8.85
N ASN A 116 19.03 11.79 10.07
CA ASN A 116 19.87 11.19 11.10
C ASN A 116 19.16 9.98 11.73
N ASP A 117 19.91 9.17 12.48
CA ASP A 117 19.37 7.98 13.12
C ASP A 117 18.42 8.26 14.31
N ASP A 118 18.20 9.51 14.66
CA ASP A 118 17.17 9.97 15.58
C ASP A 118 15.92 10.51 14.87
N ALA A 119 15.83 10.32 13.54
CA ALA A 119 14.79 10.85 12.66
C ALA A 119 14.81 12.39 12.51
N SER A 120 15.82 13.08 13.02
CA SER A 120 16.00 14.50 12.75
C SER A 120 16.54 14.74 11.32
N LEU A 121 16.30 15.94 10.79
CA LEU A 121 16.83 16.33 9.50
C LEU A 121 18.36 16.36 9.49
N LYS A 122 18.99 15.62 8.60
CA LYS A 122 20.42 15.72 8.32
C LYS A 122 20.71 16.79 7.27
N ASP A 123 20.11 16.64 6.11
CA ASP A 123 20.16 17.62 5.01
C ASP A 123 18.97 17.49 4.09
N LYS A 124 18.76 18.50 3.23
CA LYS A 124 17.73 18.48 2.18
C LYS A 124 18.24 19.11 0.89
N THR A 125 17.79 18.60 -0.23
CA THR A 125 18.01 19.19 -1.56
C THR A 125 16.67 19.45 -2.22
N ILE A 126 16.45 20.68 -2.70
CA ILE A 126 15.23 21.09 -3.39
C ILE A 126 15.59 21.46 -4.81
N LYS A 127 14.90 20.89 -5.80
CA LYS A 127 15.07 21.16 -7.22
C LYS A 127 13.73 21.57 -7.83
N GLY A 128 13.76 22.45 -8.83
CA GLY A 128 12.59 22.83 -9.63
C GLY A 128 11.54 23.70 -8.93
N LEU A 129 11.62 23.94 -7.62
CA LEU A 129 10.77 24.87 -6.89
C LEU A 129 11.44 26.22 -6.68
N LYS A 130 10.66 27.30 -6.83
CA LYS A 130 11.10 28.66 -6.53
C LYS A 130 11.10 28.92 -5.03
N ASN A 131 11.84 29.91 -4.57
CA ASN A 131 11.85 30.35 -3.17
C ASN A 131 12.01 29.19 -2.16
N SER A 132 12.98 28.31 -2.45
CA SER A 132 13.20 27.09 -1.66
C SER A 132 13.48 27.36 -0.18
N GLU A 133 13.99 28.54 0.17
CA GLU A 133 14.20 29.01 1.53
C GLU A 133 12.89 29.23 2.32
N SER A 134 11.79 29.46 1.63
CA SER A 134 10.46 29.63 2.26
C SER A 134 9.78 28.30 2.56
N ILE A 135 10.32 27.19 2.08
CA ILE A 135 9.75 25.86 2.33
C ILE A 135 10.12 25.41 3.73
N VAL A 136 9.10 25.29 4.58
CA VAL A 136 9.27 24.78 5.95
C VAL A 136 9.22 23.26 5.94
N LEU A 137 10.19 22.63 6.61
CA LEU A 137 10.28 21.18 6.73
C LEU A 137 10.36 20.80 8.21
N TYR A 138 9.53 19.87 8.63
CA TYR A 138 9.59 19.15 9.88
C TYR A 138 9.97 17.70 9.61
N THR A 139 10.84 17.12 10.45
CA THR A 139 11.13 15.69 10.45
C THR A 139 11.11 15.17 11.88
N GLY A 140 10.66 13.94 12.10
CA GLY A 140 10.62 13.34 13.41
C GLY A 140 9.59 12.24 13.55
N VAL A 141 9.48 11.70 14.75
CA VAL A 141 8.51 10.65 15.07
C VAL A 141 7.17 11.29 15.40
N ARG A 142 6.10 10.77 14.81
CA ARG A 142 4.71 11.16 15.06
C ARG A 142 3.80 9.94 15.08
N ASP A 143 2.58 10.12 15.55
CA ASP A 143 1.50 9.16 15.41
C ASP A 143 1.22 8.86 13.93
N ASP A 144 0.91 7.60 13.57
CA ASP A 144 0.55 7.24 12.20
C ASP A 144 -0.86 7.75 11.88
N PRO A 145 -1.03 8.68 10.94
CA PRO A 145 -2.34 9.25 10.63
C PRO A 145 -3.21 8.34 9.75
N PHE A 146 -2.79 7.12 9.47
CA PHE A 146 -3.56 6.21 8.62
C PHE A 146 -4.76 5.64 9.37
N ILE A 147 -5.97 6.02 8.96
CA ILE A 147 -7.23 5.66 9.62
C ILE A 147 -7.59 4.20 9.35
N PHE A 148 -6.99 3.31 10.12
CA PHE A 148 -7.26 1.88 10.04
C PHE A 148 -6.83 1.18 11.34
N PRO A 149 -7.61 0.23 11.90
CA PRO A 149 -7.36 -0.31 13.25
C PRO A 149 -5.96 -0.88 13.46
N ARG A 150 -5.38 -1.54 12.45
CA ARG A 150 -4.02 -2.11 12.51
C ARG A 150 -2.95 -1.07 12.76
N PHE A 151 -3.21 0.19 12.40
CA PHE A 151 -2.26 1.30 12.48
C PHE A 151 -2.52 2.22 13.66
N PHE A 152 -3.48 1.88 14.51
CA PHE A 152 -3.71 2.59 15.76
C PHE A 152 -2.67 2.22 16.81
N ASN A 153 -2.32 3.17 17.65
CA ASN A 153 -1.27 3.07 18.67
C ASN A 153 0.14 2.79 18.09
N VAL A 154 0.42 3.18 16.86
CA VAL A 154 1.76 3.03 16.28
C VAL A 154 2.31 4.38 15.82
N ASN A 155 3.63 4.47 15.73
CA ASN A 155 4.32 5.65 15.26
C ASN A 155 4.91 5.43 13.87
N VAL A 156 5.13 6.54 13.17
CA VAL A 156 5.89 6.65 11.93
C VAL A 156 6.97 7.69 12.06
N VAL A 157 7.99 7.62 11.24
CA VAL A 157 8.86 8.78 10.98
C VAL A 157 8.20 9.57 9.85
N THR A 158 7.98 10.85 10.10
CA THR A 158 7.30 11.74 9.17
C THR A 158 8.22 12.87 8.70
N MET A 159 8.07 13.23 7.45
CA MET A 159 8.63 14.43 6.81
C MET A 159 7.46 15.28 6.35
N VAL A 160 7.22 16.39 7.04
CA VAL A 160 6.11 17.31 6.72
C VAL A 160 6.67 18.56 6.08
N MET A 161 6.19 18.85 4.87
CA MET A 161 6.61 20.04 4.11
C MET A 161 5.44 20.99 3.97
N LYS A 162 5.69 22.26 4.26
CA LYS A 162 4.78 23.38 3.98
C LYS A 162 5.40 24.19 2.85
N ILE A 163 4.84 24.06 1.64
CA ILE A 163 5.36 24.62 0.41
C ILE A 163 4.46 25.77 -0.02
N PRO A 164 4.92 27.04 0.00
CA PRO A 164 4.12 28.14 -0.49
C PRO A 164 3.67 27.92 -1.94
N LEU A 165 2.43 28.28 -2.28
CA LEU A 165 1.92 28.20 -3.66
C LEU A 165 2.80 28.99 -4.64
N THR A 166 3.44 30.07 -4.18
CA THR A 166 4.38 30.87 -4.96
C THR A 166 5.69 30.13 -5.32
N SER A 167 5.94 28.99 -4.69
CA SER A 167 7.10 28.16 -5.03
C SER A 167 6.89 27.34 -6.30
N PHE A 168 5.65 27.13 -6.71
CA PHE A 168 5.27 26.46 -7.95
C PHE A 168 5.21 27.46 -9.13
N PRO A 169 5.10 26.98 -10.39
CA PRO A 169 4.83 27.84 -11.53
C PRO A 169 3.58 28.70 -11.35
N GLU A 170 3.53 29.87 -11.97
CA GLU A 170 2.34 30.71 -11.94
C GLU A 170 1.14 29.98 -12.56
N ASN A 171 -0.03 30.13 -11.91
CA ASN A 171 -1.27 29.47 -12.32
C ASN A 171 -1.22 27.94 -12.34
N GLN A 172 -0.31 27.32 -11.58
CA GLN A 172 -0.28 25.87 -11.45
C GLN A 172 -1.61 25.36 -10.88
N GLN A 173 -2.28 24.50 -11.63
CA GLN A 173 -3.58 23.94 -11.24
C GLN A 173 -3.49 22.44 -10.98
N ASP A 174 -2.70 21.74 -11.76
CA ASP A 174 -2.64 20.29 -11.80
C ASP A 174 -1.27 19.80 -11.31
N PHE A 175 -1.27 18.80 -10.45
CA PHE A 175 -0.08 18.22 -9.86
C PHE A 175 -0.13 16.72 -9.97
N LEU A 176 0.93 16.10 -10.43
CA LEU A 176 1.21 14.72 -10.16
C LEU A 176 2.34 14.65 -9.14
N LEU A 177 2.23 13.78 -8.16
CA LEU A 177 3.31 13.58 -7.19
C LEU A 177 3.43 12.13 -6.76
N TRP A 178 4.64 11.75 -6.37
CA TRP A 178 4.96 10.46 -5.79
C TRP A 178 6.16 10.56 -4.87
N GLY A 179 6.22 9.66 -3.89
CA GLY A 179 7.34 9.50 -2.99
C GLY A 179 8.20 8.30 -3.36
N THR A 180 9.50 8.40 -3.17
CA THR A 180 10.45 7.29 -3.35
C THR A 180 11.43 7.22 -2.19
N SER A 181 11.87 6.02 -1.84
CA SER A 181 13.06 5.80 -1.04
C SER A 181 14.13 5.09 -1.89
N LYS A 182 15.39 5.45 -1.66
CA LYS A 182 16.53 4.89 -2.39
C LYS A 182 17.68 4.61 -1.45
N SER A 183 18.51 3.64 -1.83
CA SER A 183 19.82 3.44 -1.22
C SER A 183 20.77 4.55 -1.64
N VAL A 184 21.47 5.15 -0.68
CA VAL A 184 22.51 6.17 -0.94
C VAL A 184 23.74 5.55 -1.59
N GLU A 185 24.04 4.27 -1.29
CA GLU A 185 25.24 3.58 -1.76
C GLU A 185 25.24 3.37 -3.29
N ASP A 186 24.12 2.86 -3.84
CA ASP A 186 24.03 2.48 -5.24
C ASP A 186 22.94 3.25 -6.02
N GLY A 187 22.21 4.14 -5.37
CA GLY A 187 21.13 4.92 -5.98
C GLY A 187 19.90 4.10 -6.38
N LYS A 188 19.83 2.81 -5.99
CA LYS A 188 18.74 1.92 -6.33
C LYS A 188 17.47 2.34 -5.59
N GLN A 189 16.37 2.49 -6.33
CA GLN A 189 15.05 2.71 -5.74
C GLN A 189 14.59 1.43 -5.03
N ILE A 190 14.20 1.59 -3.77
CA ILE A 190 13.74 0.50 -2.91
C ILE A 190 12.22 0.51 -2.87
N ASP A 191 11.62 1.69 -2.69
CA ASP A 191 10.19 1.80 -2.50
C ASP A 191 9.61 3.02 -3.21
N HIS A 192 8.29 2.96 -3.46
CA HIS A 192 7.54 3.98 -4.18
C HIS A 192 6.10 4.05 -3.67
N VAL A 193 5.57 5.25 -3.53
CA VAL A 193 4.16 5.48 -3.25
C VAL A 193 3.64 6.65 -4.09
N GLY A 194 2.51 6.45 -4.74
CA GLY A 194 1.74 7.52 -5.37
C GLY A 194 0.35 7.61 -4.75
N ARG A 195 -0.53 6.67 -5.10
CA ARG A 195 -1.89 6.62 -4.56
C ARG A 195 -2.01 5.60 -3.44
N SER A 196 -2.64 6.03 -2.36
CA SER A 196 -2.99 5.12 -1.28
C SER A 196 -3.84 3.95 -1.79
N ASN A 197 -3.63 2.78 -1.22
CA ASN A 197 -4.28 1.50 -1.54
C ASN A 197 -4.03 0.95 -2.94
N ARG A 198 -3.17 1.58 -3.75
CA ARG A 198 -2.91 1.13 -5.12
C ARG A 198 -2.21 -0.21 -5.17
N THR A 199 -1.21 -0.42 -4.33
CA THR A 199 -0.33 -1.59 -4.33
C THR A 199 -0.58 -2.55 -3.18
N GLN A 200 -1.67 -2.40 -2.45
CA GLN A 200 -2.03 -3.25 -1.30
C GLN A 200 -2.15 -4.75 -1.63
N LEU A 201 -2.45 -5.08 -2.86
CA LEU A 201 -2.55 -6.46 -3.30
C LEU A 201 -1.28 -6.80 -4.06
N GLY A 202 -0.32 -7.46 -3.51
CA GLY A 202 1.01 -7.83 -4.03
C GLY A 202 1.23 -7.99 -5.55
N ARG A 203 0.20 -7.71 -6.36
CA ARG A 203 0.26 -7.66 -7.83
C ARG A 203 0.92 -6.39 -8.38
N PHE A 204 1.07 -5.38 -7.55
CA PHE A 204 1.65 -4.09 -7.92
C PHE A 204 3.00 -3.81 -7.27
N ASP A 205 3.53 -4.72 -6.46
CA ASP A 205 4.85 -4.59 -5.81
C ASP A 205 5.97 -4.30 -6.81
N ILE A 206 5.79 -4.79 -8.05
CA ILE A 206 6.70 -4.53 -9.16
C ILE A 206 6.85 -3.04 -9.50
N LEU A 207 5.90 -2.19 -9.08
CA LEU A 207 5.93 -0.75 -9.31
C LEU A 207 6.87 -0.03 -8.34
N ASN A 208 7.19 -0.64 -7.20
CA ASN A 208 7.98 0.00 -6.14
C ASN A 208 9.41 0.34 -6.58
N THR A 209 9.95 -0.37 -7.56
CA THR A 209 11.34 -0.21 -8.00
C THR A 209 11.50 0.46 -9.36
N VAL A 210 10.42 0.94 -9.98
CA VAL A 210 10.44 1.53 -11.32
C VAL A 210 9.83 2.93 -11.35
N HIS A 211 10.25 3.73 -12.32
CA HIS A 211 9.73 5.09 -12.49
C HIS A 211 8.27 5.08 -13.00
N PRO A 212 7.40 6.02 -12.57
CA PRO A 212 5.99 6.06 -12.95
C PRO A 212 5.69 6.04 -14.44
N SER A 213 6.55 6.60 -15.27
CA SER A 213 6.43 6.56 -16.75
C SER A 213 6.44 5.14 -17.32
N GLN A 214 7.00 4.18 -16.59
CA GLN A 214 7.10 2.77 -17.00
C GLN A 214 5.95 1.91 -16.43
N HIS A 215 5.19 2.42 -15.47
CA HIS A 215 4.20 1.63 -14.73
C HIS A 215 3.15 1.01 -15.66
N VAL A 216 2.58 1.78 -16.58
CA VAL A 216 1.53 1.28 -17.49
C VAL A 216 2.06 0.18 -18.41
N ALA A 217 3.27 0.34 -18.95
CA ALA A 217 3.89 -0.69 -19.80
C ALA A 217 4.14 -1.99 -19.02
N LEU A 218 4.68 -1.87 -17.81
CA LEU A 218 4.94 -3.01 -16.93
C LEU A 218 3.65 -3.73 -16.50
N ILE A 219 2.60 -2.97 -16.14
CA ILE A 219 1.29 -3.52 -15.80
C ILE A 219 0.70 -4.30 -16.99
N LYS A 220 0.80 -3.76 -18.21
CA LYS A 220 0.32 -4.45 -19.43
C LYS A 220 1.06 -5.77 -19.64
N GLU A 221 2.39 -5.77 -19.56
CA GLU A 221 3.20 -6.98 -19.68
C GLU A 221 2.79 -8.06 -18.67
N LYS A 222 2.61 -7.65 -17.40
CA LYS A 222 2.21 -8.58 -16.32
C LYS A 222 0.78 -9.07 -16.51
N ALA A 223 -0.14 -8.23 -16.93
CA ALA A 223 -1.53 -8.60 -17.22
C ALA A 223 -1.61 -9.63 -18.36
N GLU A 224 -0.83 -9.44 -19.44
CA GLU A 224 -0.77 -10.38 -20.56
C GLU A 224 -0.17 -11.73 -20.14
N SER A 225 0.94 -11.70 -19.38
CA SER A 225 1.58 -12.91 -18.87
C SER A 225 0.64 -13.69 -17.96
N ARG A 226 -0.06 -13.01 -17.06
CA ARG A 226 -1.06 -13.62 -16.17
C ARG A 226 -2.22 -14.20 -16.95
N LYS A 227 -2.73 -13.48 -17.96
CA LYS A 227 -3.82 -13.97 -18.81
C LYS A 227 -3.45 -15.29 -19.50
N LYS A 228 -2.25 -15.41 -20.06
CA LYS A 228 -1.78 -16.66 -20.69
C LYS A 228 -1.79 -17.84 -19.71
N VAL A 229 -1.34 -17.62 -18.48
CA VAL A 229 -1.35 -18.64 -17.42
C VAL A 229 -2.79 -19.00 -17.03
N GLN A 230 -3.65 -18.01 -16.84
CA GLN A 230 -5.05 -18.24 -16.50
C GLN A 230 -5.78 -19.00 -17.60
N ASP A 231 -5.64 -18.60 -18.85
CA ASP A 231 -6.26 -19.27 -20.00
C ASP A 231 -5.85 -20.73 -20.07
N PHE A 232 -4.56 -21.03 -19.80
CA PHE A 232 -4.07 -22.41 -19.70
C PHE A 232 -4.76 -23.20 -18.58
N PHE A 233 -4.81 -22.66 -17.36
CA PHE A 233 -5.44 -23.35 -16.22
C PHE A 233 -6.94 -23.53 -16.40
N LEU A 234 -7.64 -22.52 -16.94
CA LEU A 234 -9.08 -22.58 -17.21
C LEU A 234 -9.42 -23.60 -18.32
N ALA A 235 -8.53 -23.76 -19.32
CA ALA A 235 -8.67 -24.79 -20.35
C ALA A 235 -8.44 -26.19 -19.79
N CYS A 236 -7.46 -26.36 -18.89
CA CYS A 236 -7.13 -27.67 -18.30
C CYS A 236 -8.09 -28.12 -17.21
N ILE A 237 -8.76 -27.21 -16.52
CA ILE A 237 -9.62 -27.50 -15.37
C ILE A 237 -10.97 -26.77 -15.51
N PRO A 238 -11.96 -27.37 -16.18
CA PRO A 238 -13.27 -26.75 -16.43
C PRO A 238 -14.00 -26.29 -15.14
N ALA A 239 -13.78 -26.98 -14.02
CA ALA A 239 -14.36 -26.59 -12.73
C ALA A 239 -13.86 -25.23 -12.22
N LEU A 240 -12.60 -24.84 -12.54
CA LEU A 240 -12.07 -23.52 -12.24
C LEU A 240 -12.73 -22.42 -13.08
N ALA A 241 -13.09 -22.71 -14.33
CA ALA A 241 -13.79 -21.76 -15.18
C ALA A 241 -15.18 -21.43 -14.61
N GLN A 242 -15.92 -22.45 -14.15
CA GLN A 242 -17.20 -22.24 -13.48
C GLN A 242 -17.05 -21.47 -12.16
N LEU A 243 -16.05 -21.80 -11.36
CA LEU A 243 -15.77 -21.08 -10.11
C LEU A 243 -15.43 -19.60 -10.36
N ASN A 244 -14.67 -19.34 -11.43
CA ASN A 244 -14.29 -17.98 -11.81
C ASN A 244 -15.48 -17.16 -12.30
N GLN A 245 -16.41 -17.76 -13.08
CA GLN A 245 -17.66 -17.10 -13.47
C GLN A 245 -18.53 -16.73 -12.29
N LEU A 246 -18.52 -17.54 -11.23
CA LEU A 246 -19.32 -17.31 -10.02
C LEU A 246 -18.68 -16.30 -9.05
N SER A 247 -17.35 -16.18 -9.01
CA SER A 247 -16.64 -15.41 -7.99
C SER A 247 -15.91 -14.19 -8.52
N GLY A 248 -15.60 -14.13 -9.82
CA GLY A 248 -14.71 -13.09 -10.39
C GLY A 248 -13.29 -13.07 -9.79
N LEU A 249 -12.96 -14.04 -8.93
CA LEU A 249 -11.78 -14.03 -8.06
C LEU A 249 -10.47 -14.21 -8.82
N LEU A 250 -10.52 -14.96 -9.94
CA LEU A 250 -9.31 -15.27 -10.72
C LEU A 250 -9.01 -14.22 -11.79
N ILE A 251 -10.03 -13.48 -12.26
CA ILE A 251 -9.88 -12.43 -13.25
C ILE A 251 -10.10 -11.09 -12.57
N ARG A 252 -9.08 -10.58 -11.90
CA ARG A 252 -9.06 -9.17 -11.49
C ARG A 252 -8.41 -8.36 -12.61
N HIS A 253 -9.11 -7.34 -13.07
CA HIS A 253 -8.54 -6.38 -14.00
C HIS A 253 -7.42 -5.60 -13.32
N TYR A 254 -6.31 -5.41 -14.03
CA TYR A 254 -5.30 -4.46 -13.64
C TYR A 254 -5.77 -3.05 -14.03
N ASP A 255 -5.72 -2.12 -13.12
CA ASP A 255 -5.90 -0.72 -13.47
C ASP A 255 -4.70 -0.26 -14.31
N MET A 256 -4.96 0.16 -15.54
CA MET A 256 -3.92 0.58 -16.50
C MET A 256 -3.53 2.05 -16.28
N VAL A 257 -3.25 2.42 -15.03
CA VAL A 257 -2.87 3.77 -14.64
C VAL A 257 -1.58 3.73 -13.81
N PRO A 258 -0.71 4.73 -13.94
CA PRO A 258 0.51 4.79 -13.13
C PRO A 258 0.17 5.02 -11.65
N ASP A 259 1.08 4.63 -10.77
CA ASP A 259 0.96 4.92 -9.35
C ASP A 259 1.55 6.29 -9.04
N VAL A 260 0.75 7.31 -9.23
CA VAL A 260 1.01 8.70 -8.85
C VAL A 260 -0.25 9.30 -8.24
N MET A 261 -0.10 10.19 -7.29
CA MET A 261 -1.20 10.97 -6.75
C MET A 261 -1.49 12.14 -7.67
N ILE A 262 -2.76 12.34 -8.00
CA ILE A 262 -3.26 13.49 -8.75
C ILE A 262 -3.86 14.49 -7.77
N TYR A 263 -3.51 15.76 -7.92
CA TYR A 263 -4.23 16.87 -7.29
C TYR A 263 -4.50 17.97 -8.32
N THR A 264 -5.69 18.52 -8.29
CA THR A 264 -6.06 19.73 -9.04
C THR A 264 -6.88 20.69 -8.16
N ASN A 265 -6.65 21.99 -8.32
CA ASN A 265 -7.44 22.98 -7.61
C ASN A 265 -8.83 23.26 -8.23
N ARG A 266 -9.18 22.55 -9.31
CA ARG A 266 -10.50 22.64 -9.97
C ARG A 266 -11.60 21.95 -9.18
N PHE A 267 -11.24 21.05 -8.27
CA PHE A 267 -12.16 20.30 -7.43
C PHE A 267 -11.77 20.43 -5.96
N ALA A 268 -12.72 20.12 -5.08
CA ALA A 268 -12.45 20.10 -3.64
C ALA A 268 -11.31 19.12 -3.30
N PRO A 269 -10.37 19.49 -2.41
CA PRO A 269 -9.32 18.62 -1.97
C PRO A 269 -9.85 17.45 -1.13
N GLY A 270 -9.20 16.32 -1.20
CA GLY A 270 -9.53 15.08 -0.51
C GLY A 270 -9.53 13.90 -1.47
N PHE A 271 -9.18 12.71 -0.96
CA PHE A 271 -9.00 11.51 -1.78
C PHE A 271 -10.19 11.25 -2.74
N PRO A 272 -9.95 11.02 -4.05
CA PRO A 272 -8.66 10.83 -4.72
C PRO A 272 -8.04 12.11 -5.31
N ASN A 273 -8.60 13.29 -5.12
CA ASN A 273 -8.04 14.58 -5.53
C ASN A 273 -7.06 15.09 -4.45
N GLY A 274 -5.84 14.60 -4.48
CA GLY A 274 -4.94 14.68 -3.35
C GLY A 274 -5.40 13.77 -2.20
N ARG A 275 -4.84 13.98 -1.02
CA ARG A 275 -5.22 13.24 0.19
C ARG A 275 -4.97 14.09 1.43
N ARG A 276 -6.00 14.28 2.24
CA ARG A 276 -5.90 14.93 3.55
C ARG A 276 -5.62 13.89 4.64
N LEU A 277 -5.08 14.33 5.77
CA LEU A 277 -4.84 13.47 6.94
C LEU A 277 -6.14 12.84 7.50
N ALA A 278 -7.27 13.50 7.31
CA ALA A 278 -8.58 13.03 7.77
C ALA A 278 -9.30 12.11 6.76
N ASP A 279 -8.71 11.80 5.62
CA ASP A 279 -9.34 10.95 4.61
C ASP A 279 -9.21 9.47 4.98
N ASP A 280 -10.32 8.81 5.28
CA ASP A 280 -10.40 7.36 5.48
C ASP A 280 -10.38 6.65 4.12
N VAL A 281 -9.17 6.45 3.59
CA VAL A 281 -9.00 5.90 2.24
C VAL A 281 -9.49 4.45 2.11
N ALA A 282 -9.49 3.67 3.19
CA ALA A 282 -10.02 2.31 3.17
C ALA A 282 -11.54 2.32 2.95
N LEU A 283 -12.26 3.23 3.61
CA LEU A 283 -13.69 3.40 3.40
C LEU A 283 -13.99 4.03 2.03
N LEU A 284 -13.22 5.05 1.63
CA LEU A 284 -13.43 5.76 0.37
C LEU A 284 -13.23 4.85 -0.85
N THR A 285 -12.20 4.01 -0.85
CA THR A 285 -11.98 3.02 -1.93
C THR A 285 -13.04 1.92 -1.93
N CYS A 286 -13.49 1.50 -0.74
CA CYS A 286 -14.58 0.52 -0.65
C CYS A 286 -15.88 1.06 -1.24
N ASN A 287 -16.22 2.32 -1.01
CA ASN A 287 -17.39 2.98 -1.62
C ASN A 287 -17.31 3.04 -3.15
N GLN A 288 -16.11 2.89 -3.72
CA GLN A 288 -15.85 2.80 -5.15
C GLN A 288 -15.80 1.36 -5.67
N GLY A 289 -16.11 0.37 -4.83
CA GLY A 289 -16.14 -1.05 -5.17
C GLY A 289 -14.83 -1.80 -4.94
N ASP A 290 -13.79 -1.19 -4.36
CA ASP A 290 -12.54 -1.85 -3.97
C ASP A 290 -12.45 -1.96 -2.45
N CYS A 291 -13.03 -3.03 -1.89
CA CYS A 291 -13.21 -3.22 -0.46
C CYS A 291 -12.17 -4.11 0.26
N PRO A 292 -11.12 -4.71 -0.35
CA PRO A 292 -10.28 -5.67 0.36
C PRO A 292 -9.65 -5.11 1.63
N LEU A 293 -9.22 -3.85 1.64
CA LEU A 293 -8.67 -3.24 2.84
C LEU A 293 -9.74 -3.04 3.90
N GLN A 294 -10.91 -2.53 3.54
CA GLN A 294 -12.02 -2.36 4.46
C GLN A 294 -12.51 -3.70 5.06
N GLU A 295 -12.54 -4.76 4.25
CA GLU A 295 -12.87 -6.10 4.71
C GLU A 295 -11.82 -6.67 5.66
N ASN A 296 -10.54 -6.36 5.44
CA ASN A 296 -9.45 -6.78 6.32
C ASN A 296 -9.52 -6.12 7.70
N ALA A 297 -10.17 -4.96 7.84
CA ALA A 297 -10.38 -4.32 9.14
C ALA A 297 -11.13 -5.22 10.13
N PHE A 298 -11.96 -6.12 9.64
CA PHE A 298 -12.64 -7.12 10.44
C PHE A 298 -11.70 -8.01 11.27
N ILE A 299 -10.47 -8.21 10.78
CA ILE A 299 -9.47 -9.05 11.47
C ILE A 299 -8.74 -8.26 12.56
N ASP A 300 -8.63 -6.96 12.38
CA ASP A 300 -7.79 -6.09 13.19
C ASP A 300 -8.54 -5.33 14.28
N THR A 301 -9.86 -5.51 14.38
CA THR A 301 -10.67 -4.82 15.37
C THR A 301 -11.63 -5.77 16.08
N GLU A 302 -11.73 -5.62 17.39
CA GLU A 302 -12.74 -6.28 18.22
C GLU A 302 -14.10 -5.54 18.19
N GLN A 303 -14.10 -4.32 17.64
CA GLN A 303 -15.29 -3.46 17.54
C GLN A 303 -15.73 -3.30 16.10
N TRP A 304 -17.01 -3.54 15.86
CA TRP A 304 -17.64 -3.29 14.58
C TRP A 304 -18.89 -2.42 14.75
N PRO A 305 -19.09 -1.36 13.96
CA PRO A 305 -18.20 -0.86 12.89
C PRO A 305 -16.87 -0.31 13.43
N ARG A 306 -15.81 -0.37 12.60
CA ARG A 306 -14.50 0.20 12.96
C ARG A 306 -14.56 1.72 13.05
N SER A 307 -13.59 2.32 13.75
CA SER A 307 -13.37 3.76 13.73
C SER A 307 -13.06 4.25 12.32
N THR A 308 -13.67 5.36 11.94
CA THR A 308 -13.43 6.10 10.68
C THR A 308 -12.65 7.41 10.90
N VAL A 309 -12.09 7.56 12.08
CA VAL A 309 -11.21 8.68 12.46
C VAL A 309 -9.94 8.12 13.10
N ASN A 310 -8.86 8.89 13.04
CA ASN A 310 -7.61 8.52 13.67
C ASN A 310 -7.79 8.31 15.18
N ASP A 311 -6.93 7.49 15.78
CA ASP A 311 -6.98 7.18 17.21
C ASP A 311 -6.42 8.32 18.10
N LYS A 312 -5.72 9.29 17.49
CA LYS A 312 -5.36 10.55 18.11
C LYS A 312 -5.90 11.74 17.30
N PRO A 313 -6.31 12.83 17.97
CA PRO A 313 -6.70 14.04 17.28
C PRO A 313 -5.51 14.67 16.54
N LEU A 314 -5.73 15.01 15.28
CA LEU A 314 -4.77 15.78 14.48
C LEU A 314 -4.57 17.17 15.07
N LEU A 315 -3.38 17.76 14.89
CA LEU A 315 -3.09 19.11 15.31
C LEU A 315 -3.67 20.13 14.31
N ASN A 316 -4.12 21.27 14.83
CA ASN A 316 -4.58 22.38 13.99
C ASN A 316 -3.42 23.21 13.42
N GLU A 317 -2.21 23.00 13.90
CA GLU A 317 -1.01 23.72 13.52
C GLU A 317 0.07 22.77 13.01
N PHE A 318 0.99 23.31 12.20
CA PHE A 318 2.13 22.58 11.70
C PHE A 318 2.92 21.88 12.85
N PRO A 319 3.27 20.60 12.74
CA PRO A 319 3.25 19.75 11.58
C PRO A 319 1.95 18.93 11.35
N TYR A 320 0.85 19.26 11.95
CA TYR A 320 -0.50 18.70 11.82
C TYR A 320 -0.70 17.28 12.38
N LEU A 321 0.32 16.46 12.47
CA LEU A 321 0.25 15.10 13.01
C LEU A 321 0.31 15.13 14.54
N ALA A 322 -0.43 14.24 15.17
CA ALA A 322 -0.44 14.10 16.62
C ALA A 322 0.93 13.70 17.19
N GLU A 323 1.16 14.03 18.47
CA GLU A 323 2.37 13.63 19.19
C GLU A 323 2.52 12.11 19.22
N PRO A 324 3.75 11.59 19.20
CA PRO A 324 3.97 10.15 19.14
C PRO A 324 3.42 9.44 20.37
N TRP A 325 3.10 8.17 20.20
CA TRP A 325 2.88 7.24 21.30
C TRP A 325 4.20 6.99 22.05
N PRO A 326 4.15 6.78 23.36
CA PRO A 326 5.35 6.45 24.13
C PRO A 326 6.07 5.22 23.57
N ALA A 327 7.40 5.25 23.58
CA ALA A 327 8.19 4.08 23.25
C ALA A 327 7.84 2.89 24.15
N ARG A 328 7.70 1.72 23.54
CA ARG A 328 7.39 0.47 24.23
C ARG A 328 8.23 -0.67 23.64
N PRO A 329 8.50 -1.75 24.39
CA PRO A 329 9.18 -2.91 23.83
C PRO A 329 8.46 -3.42 22.59
N GLN A 330 9.23 -3.74 21.55
CA GLN A 330 8.65 -4.43 20.39
C GLN A 330 8.13 -5.80 20.83
N THR A 331 6.85 -6.02 20.71
CA THR A 331 6.33 -7.38 20.73
C THR A 331 6.55 -7.96 19.34
N PRO A 332 7.23 -9.12 19.21
CA PRO A 332 7.33 -9.78 17.93
C PRO A 332 5.92 -10.00 17.39
N PRO A 333 5.70 -9.88 16.07
CA PRO A 333 4.40 -10.12 15.48
C PRO A 333 3.91 -11.51 15.92
N PRO A 334 2.62 -11.67 16.21
CA PRO A 334 2.08 -12.94 16.65
C PRO A 334 2.44 -14.02 15.63
N SER A 335 3.11 -15.08 16.09
CA SER A 335 3.50 -16.18 15.21
C SER A 335 2.26 -16.79 14.56
N CYS A 336 2.23 -16.86 13.24
CA CYS A 336 1.17 -17.54 12.49
C CYS A 336 1.22 -19.07 12.66
N TRP A 337 2.33 -19.61 13.17
CA TRP A 337 2.54 -21.05 13.31
C TRP A 337 1.43 -21.79 14.07
N PRO A 338 0.92 -21.32 15.22
CA PRO A 338 -0.17 -22.00 15.92
C PRO A 338 -1.44 -22.12 15.08
N TYR A 339 -1.74 -21.09 14.29
CA TYR A 339 -2.91 -21.08 13.39
C TYR A 339 -2.70 -21.98 12.19
N ILE A 340 -1.53 -21.94 11.55
CA ILE A 340 -1.16 -22.86 10.46
C ILE A 340 -1.22 -24.30 10.93
N LEU A 341 -0.67 -24.59 12.10
CA LEU A 341 -0.70 -25.94 12.67
C LEU A 341 -2.14 -26.40 12.90
N LYS A 342 -2.97 -25.58 13.54
CA LYS A 342 -4.33 -25.91 13.92
C LYS A 342 -5.30 -26.00 12.75
N PHE A 343 -5.22 -25.08 11.80
CA PHE A 343 -6.24 -24.95 10.75
C PHE A 343 -5.82 -25.52 9.39
N VAL A 344 -4.55 -25.82 9.19
CA VAL A 344 -4.03 -26.37 7.94
C VAL A 344 -3.40 -27.73 8.16
N VAL A 345 -2.35 -27.81 8.97
CA VAL A 345 -1.54 -29.05 9.11
C VAL A 345 -2.37 -30.17 9.74
N ILE A 346 -3.06 -29.91 10.84
CA ILE A 346 -3.87 -30.95 11.53
C ILE A 346 -5.02 -31.45 10.63
N PRO A 347 -5.85 -30.61 10.00
CA PRO A 347 -6.90 -31.10 9.10
C PRO A 347 -6.36 -31.88 7.89
N VAL A 348 -5.23 -31.46 7.31
CA VAL A 348 -4.59 -32.20 6.22
C VAL A 348 -4.09 -33.56 6.67
N LEU A 349 -3.47 -33.67 7.83
CA LEU A 349 -3.03 -34.95 8.39
C LEU A 349 -4.19 -35.88 8.70
N ILE A 350 -5.31 -35.34 9.23
CA ILE A 350 -6.54 -36.10 9.48
C ILE A 350 -7.10 -36.62 8.15
N LEU A 351 -7.18 -35.79 7.12
CA LEU A 351 -7.69 -36.17 5.81
C LEU A 351 -6.82 -37.28 5.18
N LEU A 352 -5.51 -37.13 5.24
CA LEU A 352 -4.56 -38.16 4.76
C LEU A 352 -4.74 -39.47 5.54
N GLY A 353 -4.90 -39.41 6.85
CA GLY A 353 -5.17 -40.59 7.67
C GLY A 353 -6.46 -41.31 7.28
N ILE A 354 -7.54 -40.56 7.00
CA ILE A 354 -8.81 -41.10 6.51
C ILE A 354 -8.62 -41.78 5.14
N ILE A 355 -7.91 -41.13 4.21
CA ILE A 355 -7.64 -41.67 2.87
C ILE A 355 -6.84 -42.98 2.97
N VAL A 356 -5.77 -43.00 3.75
CA VAL A 356 -4.96 -44.21 3.98
C VAL A 356 -5.82 -45.29 4.61
N GLY A 357 -6.62 -44.98 5.62
CA GLY A 357 -7.55 -45.91 6.26
C GLY A 357 -8.54 -46.53 5.25
N LEU A 358 -9.14 -45.72 4.40
CA LEU A 358 -10.06 -46.17 3.36
C LEU A 358 -9.33 -47.09 2.33
N VAL A 359 -8.14 -46.73 1.91
CA VAL A 359 -7.35 -47.58 0.98
C VAL A 359 -7.05 -48.93 1.61
N ILE A 360 -6.63 -48.96 2.88
CA ILE A 360 -6.33 -50.21 3.57
C ILE A 360 -7.63 -51.04 3.74
N TRP A 361 -8.74 -50.38 4.09
CA TRP A 361 -10.02 -51.05 4.22
C TRP A 361 -10.53 -51.64 2.89
N CYS A 362 -10.47 -50.88 1.80
CA CYS A 362 -10.81 -51.35 0.46
C CYS A 362 -9.94 -52.55 0.04
N ARG A 363 -8.62 -52.48 0.25
CA ARG A 363 -7.72 -53.61 -0.04
C ARG A 363 -8.08 -54.87 0.77
N LYS A 364 -8.35 -54.75 2.05
CA LYS A 364 -8.79 -55.88 2.88
C LYS A 364 -10.13 -56.46 2.44
N ARG A 365 -11.06 -55.62 1.96
CA ARG A 365 -12.37 -56.06 1.47
C ARG A 365 -12.25 -56.80 0.12
N CYS A 366 -11.43 -56.30 -0.81
CA CYS A 366 -11.16 -56.98 -2.06
C CYS A 366 -10.47 -58.32 -1.87
N HIS A 367 -9.54 -58.44 -0.90
CA HIS A 367 -8.88 -59.73 -0.59
C HIS A 367 -9.83 -60.78 -0.04
N ARG A 368 -10.86 -60.40 0.74
CA ARG A 368 -11.87 -61.32 1.24
C ARG A 368 -12.84 -61.82 0.16
N HIS A 369 -13.07 -61.07 -0.90
CA HIS A 369 -13.94 -61.47 -2.01
C HIS A 369 -13.23 -62.44 -3.01
N ASN A 370 -11.91 -62.48 -3.01
CA ASN A 370 -11.15 -63.38 -3.91
C ASN A 370 -10.82 -64.76 -3.28
N HIS A 371 -11.22 -65.01 -2.03
CA HIS A 371 -11.00 -66.28 -1.31
C HIS A 371 -12.30 -66.92 -0.78
N GLY A 372 -13.47 -66.49 -1.22
CA GLY A 372 -14.77 -67.13 -1.04
C GLY A 372 -15.38 -67.49 -2.37
#